data_c951dcf334fc0b0233c4ca6e2741682a
#
_entry.id   c951dcf334fc0b0233c4ca6e2741682a
#
_cell.length_a   1.000
_cell.length_b   1.000
_cell.length_c   1.000
_cell.angle_alpha   90.00
_cell.angle_beta   90.00
_cell.angle_gamma   90.00
#
_symmetry.space_group_name_H-M   'P 1'
#
loop_
_entity.id
_entity.type
_entity.pdbx_description
1 polymer ?
#
loop_
_entity_poly.entity_id
_entity_poly.type
_entity_poly.pdbx_seq_one_letter_code
_entity_poly.pdbx_strand_id
1 'polypeptide(L)'
;SDSEVMSRKSAAIVASLALAGLLSACATATPYQPNLPGQAVSGGYSEQRVEANRFRVNFSGNSLTSRETVEGYLLFRAAELTVQEGYDWFAVVDRNTETDRRTYVERDPLYSPWYGPSYGYWRPYWRYYGGFGWRTWDPWWGDPFWADRMDVRTVTKFEASAEIVMNRGAKPADDPRAFDARAVIANLGPRVTRPAN
;
A
#
# COMPACT_ATOMS: atom_id res chain seq x y z
N SER A 1 41.76 -14.44 37.28
CA SER A 1 40.40 -14.96 37.51
C SER A 1 39.33 -13.90 37.45
N ASP A 2 39.49 -12.71 38.03
CA ASP A 2 38.43 -11.65 37.94
C ASP A 2 38.31 -11.00 36.57
N SER A 3 39.38 -10.96 35.79
CA SER A 3 39.37 -10.43 34.42
C SER A 3 38.64 -11.33 33.43
N GLU A 4 38.66 -12.66 33.61
CA GLU A 4 37.91 -13.59 32.77
C GLU A 4 36.39 -13.55 33.02
N VAL A 5 35.97 -13.34 34.26
CA VAL A 5 34.56 -13.20 34.63
C VAL A 5 33.95 -11.90 34.07
N MET A 6 34.72 -10.81 34.12
CA MET A 6 34.31 -9.53 33.53
C MET A 6 34.21 -9.59 32.02
N SER A 7 35.12 -10.30 31.34
CA SER A 7 35.10 -10.49 29.88
C SER A 7 33.85 -11.28 29.42
N ARG A 8 33.47 -12.32 30.14
CA ARG A 8 32.28 -13.12 29.84
C ARG A 8 30.97 -12.36 30.05
N LYS A 9 30.88 -11.52 31.07
CA LYS A 9 29.71 -10.67 31.32
C LYS A 9 29.55 -9.59 30.23
N SER A 10 30.64 -8.99 29.80
CA SER A 10 30.62 -7.99 28.71
C SER A 10 30.21 -8.60 27.37
N ALA A 11 30.69 -9.81 27.04
CA ALA A 11 30.30 -10.52 25.82
C ALA A 11 28.82 -10.91 25.82
N ALA A 12 28.26 -11.30 26.96
CA ALA A 12 26.84 -11.64 27.09
C ALA A 12 25.95 -10.41 26.94
N ILE A 13 26.33 -9.25 27.43
CA ILE A 13 25.58 -7.99 27.30
C ILE A 13 25.56 -7.52 25.84
N VAL A 14 26.68 -7.59 25.14
CA VAL A 14 26.77 -7.22 23.72
C VAL A 14 25.93 -8.15 22.84
N ALA A 15 25.95 -9.46 23.11
CA ALA A 15 25.13 -10.42 22.40
C ALA A 15 23.62 -10.18 22.61
N SER A 16 23.20 -9.82 23.83
CA SER A 16 21.79 -9.53 24.13
C SER A 16 21.29 -8.24 23.45
N LEU A 17 22.14 -7.20 23.35
CA LEU A 17 21.80 -5.96 22.66
C LEU A 17 21.69 -6.16 21.14
N ALA A 18 22.55 -6.99 20.55
CA ALA A 18 22.48 -7.32 19.12
C ALA A 18 21.21 -8.11 18.79
N LEU A 19 20.77 -9.01 19.67
CA LEU A 19 19.55 -9.78 19.47
C LEU A 19 18.28 -8.92 19.59
N ALA A 20 18.26 -7.93 20.48
CA ALA A 20 17.16 -6.99 20.63
C ALA A 20 17.00 -6.07 19.40
N GLY A 21 18.10 -5.67 18.77
CA GLY A 21 18.09 -4.90 17.53
C GLY A 21 17.49 -5.66 16.33
N LEU A 22 17.71 -6.98 16.25
CA LEU A 22 17.17 -7.83 15.19
C LEU A 22 15.65 -8.08 15.36
N LEU A 23 15.15 -8.12 16.59
CA LEU A 23 13.72 -8.29 16.86
C LEU A 23 12.90 -7.04 16.52
N SER A 24 13.45 -5.83 16.65
CA SER A 24 12.75 -4.60 16.30
C SER A 24 12.60 -4.41 14.78
N ALA A 25 13.52 -4.92 13.97
CA ALA A 25 13.44 -4.89 12.52
C ALA A 25 12.28 -5.76 11.97
N CYS A 26 11.88 -6.84 12.67
CA CYS A 26 10.78 -7.70 12.31
C CYS A 26 9.39 -7.11 12.62
N ALA A 27 9.30 -6.01 13.36
CA ALA A 27 8.06 -5.40 13.84
C ALA A 27 7.66 -4.12 13.05
N THR A 28 8.25 -3.87 11.91
CA THR A 28 8.03 -2.65 11.12
C THR A 28 7.05 -2.90 9.98
N ALA A 29 6.03 -2.05 9.86
CA ALA A 29 5.13 -2.01 8.69
C ALA A 29 5.92 -1.67 7.42
N THR A 30 5.45 -2.15 6.28
CA THR A 30 6.08 -1.88 4.98
C THR A 30 6.15 -0.37 4.73
N PRO A 31 7.34 0.22 4.58
CA PRO A 31 7.49 1.61 4.19
C PRO A 31 7.17 1.78 2.70
N TYR A 32 7.09 3.04 2.26
CA TYR A 32 7.00 3.35 0.85
C TYR A 32 8.34 3.10 0.16
N GLN A 33 8.45 1.98 -0.49
CA GLN A 33 9.66 1.46 -1.12
C GLN A 33 9.30 0.59 -2.32
N PRO A 34 10.22 0.38 -3.27
CA PRO A 34 10.02 -0.65 -4.29
C PRO A 34 9.98 -2.05 -3.65
N ASN A 35 9.19 -2.93 -4.24
CA ASN A 35 9.11 -4.33 -3.79
C ASN A 35 10.22 -5.15 -4.44
N LEU A 36 11.31 -5.33 -3.73
CA LEU A 36 12.52 -6.02 -4.19
C LEU A 36 12.86 -7.19 -3.28
N PRO A 37 13.49 -8.26 -3.82
CA PRO A 37 13.98 -9.36 -2.98
C PRO A 37 15.08 -8.90 -2.02
N GLY A 38 15.16 -9.53 -0.85
CA GLY A 38 16.25 -9.32 0.12
C GLY A 38 16.17 -8.02 0.92
N GLN A 39 15.04 -7.31 0.90
CA GLN A 39 14.83 -6.12 1.71
C GLN A 39 14.70 -6.45 3.20
N ALA A 40 15.14 -5.52 4.07
CA ALA A 40 15.01 -5.65 5.52
C ALA A 40 13.53 -5.75 5.95
N VAL A 41 12.65 -5.01 5.31
CA VAL A 41 11.19 -5.07 5.48
C VAL A 41 10.58 -5.50 4.15
N SER A 42 9.77 -6.54 4.15
CA SER A 42 9.13 -7.07 2.95
C SER A 42 7.99 -6.18 2.47
N GLY A 43 7.75 -6.22 1.15
CA GLY A 43 6.68 -5.49 0.50
C GLY A 43 7.14 -4.22 -0.21
N GLY A 44 6.20 -3.50 -0.74
CA GLY A 44 6.44 -2.28 -1.49
C GLY A 44 5.66 -2.20 -2.80
N TYR A 45 5.99 -1.21 -3.60
CA TYR A 45 5.35 -0.99 -4.90
C TYR A 45 6.08 -1.72 -6.02
N SER A 46 5.32 -2.10 -7.04
CA SER A 46 5.79 -2.55 -8.34
C SER A 46 4.87 -2.04 -9.44
N GLU A 47 5.36 -1.95 -10.64
CA GLU A 47 4.58 -1.53 -11.80
C GLU A 47 4.90 -2.36 -13.02
N GLN A 48 3.91 -2.46 -13.91
CA GLN A 48 4.05 -3.08 -15.22
C GLN A 48 3.49 -2.15 -16.28
N ARG A 49 4.30 -1.81 -17.28
CA ARG A 49 3.83 -1.05 -18.45
C ARG A 49 2.95 -1.95 -19.32
N VAL A 50 1.73 -1.50 -19.57
CA VAL A 50 0.78 -2.17 -20.47
C VAL A 50 0.82 -1.53 -21.88
N GLU A 51 0.83 -0.21 -21.92
CA GLU A 51 0.97 0.62 -23.12
C GLU A 51 1.87 1.82 -22.78
N ALA A 52 2.17 2.67 -23.76
CA ALA A 52 3.06 3.81 -23.57
C ALA A 52 2.66 4.71 -22.39
N ASN A 53 1.35 4.93 -22.19
CA ASN A 53 0.79 5.76 -21.12
C ASN A 53 -0.10 4.97 -20.13
N ARG A 54 -0.04 3.65 -20.17
CA ARG A 54 -0.90 2.78 -19.36
C ARG A 54 -0.07 1.82 -18.55
N PHE A 55 -0.30 1.81 -17.26
CA PHE A 55 0.43 1.00 -16.29
C PHE A 55 -0.50 0.27 -15.35
N ARG A 56 -0.09 -0.90 -14.95
CA ARG A 56 -0.61 -1.57 -13.77
C ARG A 56 0.34 -1.32 -12.62
N VAL A 57 -0.15 -0.74 -11.55
CA VAL A 57 0.62 -0.48 -10.32
C VAL A 57 0.11 -1.37 -9.19
N ASN A 58 1.03 -1.84 -8.36
CA ASN A 58 0.73 -2.70 -7.22
C ASN A 58 1.44 -2.19 -5.97
N PHE A 59 0.84 -2.45 -4.81
CA PHE A 59 1.51 -2.30 -3.53
C PHE A 59 1.18 -3.50 -2.64
N SER A 60 2.22 -4.15 -2.14
CA SER A 60 2.12 -5.29 -1.22
C SER A 60 2.57 -4.87 0.17
N GLY A 61 1.70 -5.00 1.16
CA GLY A 61 2.02 -4.78 2.56
C GLY A 61 2.41 -6.08 3.26
N ASN A 62 3.24 -5.98 4.29
CA ASN A 62 3.50 -7.10 5.21
C ASN A 62 2.36 -7.23 6.24
N SER A 63 2.48 -8.17 7.17
CA SER A 63 1.45 -8.46 8.18
C SER A 63 1.15 -7.30 9.15
N LEU A 64 2.00 -6.27 9.20
CA LEU A 64 1.84 -5.09 10.06
C LEU A 64 1.32 -3.87 9.30
N THR A 65 1.15 -3.98 7.99
CA THR A 65 0.72 -2.87 7.14
C THR A 65 -0.78 -2.86 7.00
N SER A 66 -1.42 -1.76 7.41
CA SER A 66 -2.85 -1.61 7.33
C SER A 66 -3.35 -1.51 5.88
N ARG A 67 -4.62 -1.84 5.67
CA ARG A 67 -5.31 -1.66 4.39
C ARG A 67 -5.22 -0.22 3.91
N GLU A 68 -5.47 0.76 4.79
CA GLU A 68 -5.42 2.17 4.43
C GLU A 68 -4.03 2.62 3.97
N THR A 69 -3.00 2.11 4.61
CA THR A 69 -1.62 2.40 4.21
C THR A 69 -1.32 1.84 2.83
N VAL A 70 -1.69 0.59 2.55
CA VAL A 70 -1.53 -0.02 1.23
C VAL A 70 -2.25 0.79 0.15
N GLU A 71 -3.49 1.19 0.40
CA GLU A 71 -4.31 1.97 -0.53
C GLU A 71 -3.73 3.36 -0.80
N GLY A 72 -3.33 4.07 0.25
CA GLY A 72 -2.74 5.40 0.14
C GLY A 72 -1.36 5.38 -0.54
N TYR A 73 -0.53 4.40 -0.23
CA TYR A 73 0.78 4.26 -0.86
C TYR A 73 0.68 3.87 -2.33
N LEU A 74 -0.31 3.07 -2.70
CA LEU A 74 -0.60 2.76 -4.10
C LEU A 74 -1.02 4.01 -4.89
N LEU A 75 -1.91 4.83 -4.32
CA LEU A 75 -2.32 6.10 -4.91
C LEU A 75 -1.14 7.05 -5.09
N PHE A 76 -0.29 7.16 -4.08
CA PHE A 76 0.92 7.98 -4.14
C PHE A 76 1.87 7.49 -5.24
N ARG A 77 2.06 6.15 -5.37
CA ARG A 77 2.90 5.59 -6.43
C ARG A 77 2.34 5.85 -7.82
N ALA A 78 1.03 5.74 -7.99
CA ALA A 78 0.39 6.09 -9.26
C ALA A 78 0.69 7.54 -9.67
N ALA A 79 0.61 8.47 -8.73
CA ALA A 79 0.92 9.88 -8.97
C ALA A 79 2.40 10.12 -9.26
N GLU A 80 3.29 9.54 -8.46
CA GLU A 80 4.73 9.65 -8.65
C GLU A 80 5.17 9.08 -9.99
N LEU A 81 4.69 7.91 -10.36
CA LEU A 81 4.95 7.26 -11.63
C LEU A 81 4.46 8.13 -12.82
N THR A 82 3.29 8.73 -12.69
CA THR A 82 2.72 9.63 -13.70
C THR A 82 3.66 10.80 -13.99
N VAL A 83 4.19 11.45 -12.97
CA VAL A 83 5.16 12.55 -13.12
C VAL A 83 6.49 12.04 -13.67
N GLN A 84 6.99 10.91 -13.20
CA GLN A 84 8.23 10.31 -13.67
C GLN A 84 8.19 9.96 -15.17
N GLU A 85 7.02 9.53 -15.67
CA GLU A 85 6.83 9.20 -17.09
C GLU A 85 6.53 10.44 -17.96
N GLY A 86 6.52 11.65 -17.37
CA GLY A 86 6.33 12.91 -18.09
C GLY A 86 4.88 13.30 -18.35
N TYR A 87 3.96 12.78 -17.57
CA TYR A 87 2.53 13.10 -17.63
C TYR A 87 2.10 13.97 -16.45
N ASP A 88 0.89 14.52 -16.51
CA ASP A 88 0.40 15.49 -15.53
C ASP A 88 -0.75 14.95 -14.66
N TRP A 89 -1.55 14.06 -15.21
CA TRP A 89 -2.68 13.46 -14.50
C TRP A 89 -2.90 12.02 -14.96
N PHE A 90 -3.61 11.26 -14.15
CA PHE A 90 -3.97 9.87 -14.47
C PHE A 90 -5.44 9.61 -14.15
N ALA A 91 -6.01 8.67 -14.86
CA ALA A 91 -7.32 8.13 -14.59
C ALA A 91 -7.23 6.65 -14.27
N VAL A 92 -8.08 6.19 -13.36
CA VAL A 92 -8.21 4.77 -13.03
C VAL A 92 -9.06 4.11 -14.11
N VAL A 93 -8.58 2.99 -14.63
CA VAL A 93 -9.31 2.18 -15.61
C VAL A 93 -10.19 1.19 -14.88
N ASP A 94 -11.51 1.30 -15.11
CA ASP A 94 -12.45 0.29 -14.65
C ASP A 94 -12.40 -0.93 -15.58
N ARG A 95 -12.24 -2.09 -14.98
CA ARG A 95 -12.31 -3.36 -15.71
C ARG A 95 -13.72 -3.85 -15.92
N ASN A 96 -14.68 -3.31 -15.20
CA ASN A 96 -16.03 -3.85 -15.13
C ASN A 96 -17.10 -2.91 -15.69
N THR A 97 -18.10 -3.53 -16.24
CA THR A 97 -19.30 -2.99 -16.84
C THR A 97 -20.26 -2.34 -15.85
N GLU A 98 -21.39 -1.88 -16.29
CA GLU A 98 -22.43 -1.09 -15.59
C GLU A 98 -22.77 -1.48 -14.15
N THR A 99 -22.50 -2.69 -13.72
CA THR A 99 -22.76 -3.14 -12.33
C THR A 99 -21.94 -2.36 -11.32
N ASP A 100 -20.73 -1.96 -11.68
CA ASP A 100 -19.83 -1.20 -10.78
C ASP A 100 -20.24 0.27 -10.63
N ARG A 101 -20.94 0.83 -11.61
CA ARG A 101 -21.41 2.22 -11.53
C ARG A 101 -22.44 2.44 -10.43
N ARG A 102 -23.23 1.44 -10.09
CA ARG A 102 -24.25 1.52 -9.02
C ARG A 102 -23.64 1.39 -7.63
N THR A 103 -22.52 0.70 -7.51
CA THR A 103 -21.83 0.47 -6.23
C THR A 103 -21.01 1.69 -5.79
N TYR A 104 -20.80 2.67 -6.66
CA TYR A 104 -20.07 3.91 -6.36
C TYR A 104 -20.74 4.79 -5.30
N VAL A 105 -22.00 4.56 -4.95
CA VAL A 105 -22.78 5.42 -4.07
C VAL A 105 -22.75 4.95 -2.60
N GLU A 106 -22.47 3.68 -2.36
CA GLU A 106 -22.51 3.11 -1.01
C GLU A 106 -21.08 2.84 -0.49
N ARG A 107 -20.43 3.90 -0.01
CA ARG A 107 -19.26 3.77 0.84
C ARG A 107 -19.67 3.21 2.18
N ASP A 108 -18.84 2.31 2.74
CA ASP A 108 -18.90 2.04 4.16
C ASP A 108 -18.72 3.37 4.93
N PRO A 109 -19.74 3.89 5.60
CA PRO A 109 -19.67 5.17 6.31
C PRO A 109 -18.66 5.15 7.45
N LEU A 110 -18.19 3.98 7.87
CA LEU A 110 -17.18 3.81 8.90
C LEU A 110 -15.76 3.81 8.35
N TYR A 111 -15.59 3.71 7.04
CA TYR A 111 -14.28 3.77 6.40
C TYR A 111 -13.87 5.21 6.15
N SER A 112 -12.92 5.68 6.92
CA SER A 112 -12.34 7.01 6.77
C SER A 112 -10.85 6.88 6.47
N PRO A 113 -10.45 6.85 5.18
CA PRO A 113 -9.04 6.74 4.83
C PRO A 113 -8.27 7.98 5.26
N TRP A 114 -7.05 7.78 5.75
CA TRP A 114 -6.17 8.86 6.20
C TRP A 114 -5.83 9.89 5.10
N TYR A 115 -5.91 9.51 3.84
CA TYR A 115 -5.69 10.40 2.69
C TYR A 115 -6.91 11.27 2.34
N GLY A 116 -8.00 11.12 3.06
CA GLY A 116 -9.16 11.99 3.02
C GLY A 116 -10.21 11.66 1.95
N PRO A 117 -11.36 12.34 2.01
CA PRO A 117 -12.51 12.04 1.16
C PRO A 117 -12.35 12.48 -0.30
N SER A 118 -11.36 13.32 -0.62
CA SER A 118 -11.14 13.86 -1.97
C SER A 118 -10.80 12.79 -3.01
N TYR A 119 -10.35 11.62 -2.57
CA TYR A 119 -9.95 10.50 -3.43
C TYR A 119 -10.97 9.36 -3.41
N GLY A 120 -12.24 9.68 -3.25
CA GLY A 120 -13.33 8.70 -3.13
C GLY A 120 -13.49 7.75 -4.30
N TYR A 121 -13.00 8.12 -5.47
CA TYR A 121 -13.02 7.27 -6.67
C TYR A 121 -11.73 6.47 -6.86
N TRP A 122 -10.77 6.58 -5.95
CA TRP A 122 -9.63 5.69 -5.88
C TRP A 122 -10.08 4.35 -5.32
N ARG A 123 -10.20 3.35 -6.19
CA ARG A 123 -10.74 2.02 -5.89
C ARG A 123 -9.85 0.94 -6.48
N PRO A 124 -8.75 0.59 -5.77
CA PRO A 124 -7.88 -0.47 -6.22
C PRO A 124 -8.53 -1.84 -6.09
N TYR A 125 -8.02 -2.81 -6.83
CA TYR A 125 -8.33 -4.22 -6.64
C TYR A 125 -7.54 -4.77 -5.47
N TRP A 126 -8.21 -5.56 -4.65
CA TRP A 126 -7.63 -6.07 -3.42
C TRP A 126 -7.40 -7.57 -3.47
N ARG A 127 -6.29 -7.98 -2.89
CA ARG A 127 -5.99 -9.35 -2.50
C ARG A 127 -5.61 -9.36 -1.03
N TYR A 128 -5.98 -10.41 -0.35
CA TYR A 128 -5.56 -10.66 1.03
C TYR A 128 -4.97 -12.06 1.15
N TYR A 129 -4.05 -12.22 2.07
CA TYR A 129 -3.48 -13.50 2.44
C TYR A 129 -4.04 -13.93 3.78
N GLY A 130 -4.70 -15.08 3.80
CA GLY A 130 -5.25 -15.70 5.00
C GLY A 130 -4.82 -17.16 5.11
N GLY A 131 -5.39 -17.94 6.04
CA GLY A 131 -4.99 -19.31 6.33
C GLY A 131 -5.01 -20.30 5.15
N PHE A 132 -5.59 -19.94 4.01
CA PHE A 132 -5.72 -20.79 2.83
C PHE A 132 -5.08 -20.19 1.56
N GLY A 133 -4.21 -19.19 1.70
CA GLY A 133 -3.50 -18.54 0.60
C GLY A 133 -4.12 -17.20 0.17
N TRP A 134 -3.70 -16.73 -1.00
CA TRP A 134 -4.18 -15.47 -1.56
C TRP A 134 -5.59 -15.59 -2.12
N ARG A 135 -6.45 -14.61 -1.79
CA ARG A 135 -7.81 -14.49 -2.32
C ARG A 135 -8.08 -13.06 -2.75
N THR A 136 -8.91 -12.89 -3.80
CA THR A 136 -9.42 -11.59 -4.21
C THR A 136 -10.50 -11.10 -3.26
N TRP A 137 -10.54 -9.80 -3.06
CA TRP A 137 -11.51 -9.15 -2.20
C TRP A 137 -11.96 -7.82 -2.81
N ASP A 138 -13.25 -7.56 -2.74
CA ASP A 138 -13.83 -6.27 -3.10
C ASP A 138 -14.41 -5.62 -1.84
N PRO A 139 -13.69 -4.65 -1.23
CA PRO A 139 -14.15 -4.00 -0.01
C PRO A 139 -15.37 -3.09 -0.22
N TRP A 140 -15.73 -2.81 -1.47
CA TRP A 140 -16.86 -1.95 -1.83
C TRP A 140 -18.20 -2.66 -1.75
N TRP A 141 -18.19 -3.97 -1.67
CA TRP A 141 -19.35 -4.82 -1.42
C TRP A 141 -19.60 -5.12 0.07
N GLY A 142 -19.01 -4.33 0.95
CA GLY A 142 -19.06 -4.50 2.39
C GLY A 142 -17.87 -5.29 2.94
N ASP A 143 -17.89 -5.56 4.23
CA ASP A 143 -16.87 -6.38 4.86
C ASP A 143 -16.86 -7.78 4.23
N PRO A 144 -15.68 -8.32 3.94
CA PRO A 144 -15.59 -9.66 3.41
C PRO A 144 -16.23 -10.64 4.40
N PHE A 145 -16.83 -11.70 3.87
CA PHE A 145 -17.54 -12.71 4.67
C PHE A 145 -16.72 -13.30 5.82
N TRP A 146 -15.40 -13.22 5.73
CA TRP A 146 -14.50 -13.65 6.79
C TRP A 146 -14.50 -12.71 8.00
N ALA A 147 -14.88 -11.44 7.85
CA ALA A 147 -14.99 -10.51 8.98
C ALA A 147 -16.12 -10.93 9.95
N ASP A 148 -17.18 -11.53 9.42
CA ASP A 148 -18.33 -11.99 10.23
C ASP A 148 -18.15 -13.40 10.80
N ARG A 149 -17.30 -14.23 10.22
CA ARG A 149 -17.22 -15.67 10.51
C ARG A 149 -15.85 -16.17 10.94
N MET A 150 -14.81 -15.39 10.74
CA MET A 150 -13.44 -15.77 11.07
C MET A 150 -12.82 -14.69 11.96
N ASP A 151 -12.02 -15.15 12.89
CA ASP A 151 -11.19 -14.27 13.67
C ASP A 151 -10.33 -13.40 12.72
N VAL A 152 -10.46 -12.08 12.85
CA VAL A 152 -9.67 -11.07 12.09
C VAL A 152 -8.16 -11.37 12.10
N ARG A 153 -7.71 -12.17 13.06
CA ARG A 153 -6.33 -12.67 13.17
C ARG A 153 -5.87 -13.55 12.02
N THR A 154 -6.78 -14.03 11.16
CA THR A 154 -6.41 -14.89 10.03
C THR A 154 -5.98 -14.12 8.79
N VAL A 155 -6.29 -12.83 8.67
CA VAL A 155 -5.81 -11.98 7.56
C VAL A 155 -4.46 -11.40 7.94
N THR A 156 -3.42 -11.83 7.23
CA THR A 156 -2.04 -11.48 7.57
C THR A 156 -1.44 -10.43 6.65
N LYS A 157 -1.92 -10.30 5.40
CA LYS A 157 -1.35 -9.38 4.42
C LYS A 157 -2.40 -8.84 3.47
N PHE A 158 -2.20 -7.59 3.01
CA PHE A 158 -2.99 -6.95 1.98
C PHE A 158 -2.12 -6.58 0.77
N GLU A 159 -2.67 -6.75 -0.40
CA GLU A 159 -2.11 -6.27 -1.66
C GLU A 159 -3.20 -5.55 -2.44
N ALA A 160 -2.85 -4.40 -2.99
CA ALA A 160 -3.75 -3.64 -3.84
C ALA A 160 -3.10 -3.40 -5.21
N SER A 161 -3.92 -3.35 -6.25
CA SER A 161 -3.49 -3.05 -7.61
C SER A 161 -4.48 -2.12 -8.30
N ALA A 162 -4.00 -1.30 -9.20
CA ALA A 162 -4.81 -0.46 -10.06
C ALA A 162 -4.18 -0.37 -11.44
N GLU A 163 -5.03 -0.25 -12.46
CA GLU A 163 -4.61 0.08 -13.81
C GLU A 163 -4.91 1.55 -14.05
N ILE A 164 -3.91 2.30 -14.49
CA ILE A 164 -4.00 3.74 -14.71
C ILE A 164 -3.64 4.10 -16.14
N VAL A 165 -4.31 5.11 -16.68
CA VAL A 165 -3.95 5.77 -17.94
C VAL A 165 -3.48 7.18 -17.62
N MET A 166 -2.28 7.52 -18.10
CA MET A 166 -1.64 8.80 -17.85
C MET A 166 -1.87 9.77 -19.01
N ASN A 167 -2.03 11.04 -18.71
CA ASN A 167 -2.29 12.07 -19.69
C ASN A 167 -1.55 13.37 -19.38
N ARG A 168 -1.35 14.20 -20.41
CA ARG A 168 -0.73 15.52 -20.27
C ARG A 168 -1.79 16.63 -20.21
N GLY A 169 -1.40 17.75 -19.65
CA GLY A 169 -2.23 18.93 -19.49
C GLY A 169 -3.07 18.93 -18.22
N ALA A 170 -4.09 19.77 -18.15
CA ALA A 170 -4.97 19.85 -17.00
C ALA A 170 -5.93 18.65 -16.98
N LYS A 171 -6.16 18.10 -15.79
CA LYS A 171 -7.15 17.05 -15.66
C LYS A 171 -8.56 17.57 -15.94
N PRO A 172 -9.46 16.77 -16.53
CA PRO A 172 -10.87 17.14 -16.67
C PRO A 172 -11.52 17.44 -15.32
N ALA A 173 -12.15 18.60 -15.18
CA ALA A 173 -12.77 19.01 -13.92
C ALA A 173 -14.02 18.19 -13.56
N ASP A 174 -14.65 17.61 -14.56
CA ASP A 174 -15.91 16.85 -14.47
C ASP A 174 -15.70 15.33 -14.40
N ASP A 175 -14.46 14.85 -14.48
CA ASP A 175 -14.15 13.43 -14.37
C ASP A 175 -13.66 13.09 -12.93
N PRO A 176 -14.51 12.47 -12.11
CA PRO A 176 -14.13 12.13 -10.74
C PRO A 176 -13.07 11.01 -10.64
N ARG A 177 -12.77 10.33 -11.75
CA ARG A 177 -11.76 9.27 -11.83
C ARG A 177 -10.39 9.81 -12.22
N ALA A 178 -10.31 11.07 -12.61
CA ALA A 178 -9.07 11.75 -12.95
C ALA A 178 -8.43 12.39 -11.71
N PHE A 179 -7.14 12.17 -11.56
CA PHE A 179 -6.36 12.67 -10.45
C PHE A 179 -5.17 13.49 -10.97
N ASP A 180 -5.03 14.71 -10.48
CA ASP A 180 -3.85 15.53 -10.73
C ASP A 180 -2.66 14.93 -9.95
N ALA A 181 -1.63 14.49 -10.67
CA ALA A 181 -0.53 13.75 -10.05
C ALA A 181 0.26 14.60 -9.05
N ARG A 182 0.54 15.84 -9.35
CA ARG A 182 1.28 16.74 -8.46
C ARG A 182 0.49 17.12 -7.22
N ALA A 183 -0.83 17.28 -7.35
CA ALA A 183 -1.70 17.52 -6.21
C ALA A 183 -1.74 16.31 -5.26
N VAL A 184 -1.82 15.10 -5.79
CA VAL A 184 -1.76 13.86 -4.99
C VAL A 184 -0.41 13.78 -4.25
N ILE A 185 0.70 14.03 -4.93
CA ILE A 185 2.04 14.02 -4.32
C ILE A 185 2.14 15.05 -3.20
N ALA A 186 1.65 16.27 -3.42
CA ALA A 186 1.69 17.33 -2.42
C ALA A 186 0.84 16.98 -1.18
N ASN A 187 -0.32 16.41 -1.38
CA ASN A 187 -1.24 16.09 -0.28
C ASN A 187 -0.83 14.83 0.50
N LEU A 188 -0.34 13.80 -0.16
CA LEU A 188 -0.01 12.53 0.48
C LEU A 188 1.46 12.43 0.90
N GLY A 189 2.36 13.14 0.23
CA GLY A 189 3.81 13.06 0.47
C GLY A 189 4.22 13.21 1.93
N PRO A 190 3.69 14.18 2.72
CA PRO A 190 4.01 14.33 4.13
C PRO A 190 3.65 13.14 5.01
N ARG A 191 2.73 12.29 4.57
CA ARG A 191 2.26 11.11 5.30
C ARG A 191 2.89 9.80 4.85
N VAL A 192 3.74 9.86 3.83
CA VAL A 192 4.45 8.70 3.31
C VAL A 192 5.71 8.47 4.13
N THR A 193 5.84 7.29 4.70
CA THR A 193 7.03 6.87 5.44
C THR A 193 7.97 6.13 4.51
N ARG A 194 9.14 6.70 4.27
CA ARG A 194 10.20 6.05 3.49
C ARG A 194 11.07 5.17 4.36
N PRO A 195 11.83 4.21 3.77
CA PRO A 195 12.79 3.41 4.52
C PRO A 195 13.79 4.32 5.24
N ALA A 196 14.20 3.90 6.45
CA ALA A 196 15.32 4.52 7.15
C ALA A 196 16.63 4.28 6.36
N ASN A 197 17.44 5.33 6.22
CA ASN A 197 18.79 5.25 5.62
C ASN A 197 19.78 4.59 6.59
#